data_fa98be23805266497b8b7079d4af8a56
#
_entry.id   fa98be23805266497b8b7079d4af8a56
#
_cell.length_a   1.000
_cell.length_b   1.000
_cell.length_c   1.000
_cell.angle_alpha   90.00
_cell.angle_beta   90.00
_cell.angle_gamma   90.00
#
_symmetry.space_group_name_H-M   'P 1'
#
loop_
_entity.id
_entity.type
_entity.pdbx_description
1 polymer ?
#
loop_
_entity_poly.entity_id
_entity_poly.type
_entity_poly.pdbx_seq_one_letter_code
_entity_poly.pdbx_strand_id
1 'polypeptide(L)'
;VTNNFEDIYAFFEKYKNPRPGTTTPFCFKAFLKESDNNILRNFNNRLPDIANYFEKPELLIFNPKCKLIPDIDHIIQDNISRFPAHLQGAGDGELRRLLVGAIDEVRKKVRTNYKIAVPQYYDGKIQLLLPLCLTAGSPNPDLALVVHKLNEDTYTARTCLTLKMAYNNARLIVKPQSNWLKP
;
A
#
# COMPACT_ATOMS: atom_id res chain seq x y z
N VAL A 1 2.93 -19.11 5.47
CA VAL A 1 3.45 -20.47 5.83
C VAL A 1 2.82 -20.95 7.12
N THR A 2 2.82 -22.26 7.35
CA THR A 2 2.41 -22.89 8.60
C THR A 2 3.48 -22.66 9.69
N ASN A 3 3.18 -23.09 10.93
CA ASN A 3 4.17 -23.05 12.03
C ASN A 3 5.44 -23.90 11.75
N ASN A 4 5.33 -24.88 10.84
CA ASN A 4 6.44 -25.73 10.40
C ASN A 4 7.01 -25.28 9.05
N PHE A 5 6.77 -24.02 8.64
CA PHE A 5 7.29 -23.39 7.42
C PHE A 5 6.80 -24.03 6.10
N GLU A 6 5.73 -24.82 6.12
CA GLU A 6 5.09 -25.33 4.91
C GLU A 6 4.27 -24.19 4.25
N ASP A 7 4.34 -24.07 2.93
CA ASP A 7 3.65 -23.03 2.19
C ASP A 7 2.13 -23.19 2.22
N ILE A 8 1.43 -22.06 2.19
CA ILE A 8 -0.03 -21.99 2.22
C ILE A 8 -0.50 -21.27 0.96
N TYR A 9 -1.45 -21.89 0.27
CA TYR A 9 -2.07 -21.39 -0.95
C TYR A 9 -3.53 -20.99 -0.72
N ALA A 10 -3.95 -19.89 -1.29
CA ALA A 10 -5.35 -19.55 -1.40
C ALA A 10 -5.97 -20.38 -2.54
N PHE A 11 -6.86 -21.32 -2.20
CA PHE A 11 -7.49 -22.22 -3.14
C PHE A 11 -8.81 -21.62 -3.64
N PHE A 12 -8.94 -21.56 -4.96
CA PHE A 12 -10.12 -21.04 -5.65
C PHE A 12 -10.69 -22.11 -6.59
N GLU A 13 -12.01 -22.15 -6.68
CA GLU A 13 -12.71 -22.97 -7.68
C GLU A 13 -13.48 -22.09 -8.66
N LYS A 14 -13.59 -22.54 -9.91
CA LYS A 14 -14.41 -21.87 -10.90
C LYS A 14 -15.88 -21.95 -10.50
N TYR A 15 -16.60 -20.84 -10.61
CA TYR A 15 -18.04 -20.85 -10.43
C TYR A 15 -18.72 -21.77 -11.46
N LYS A 16 -19.54 -22.69 -11.00
CA LYS A 16 -20.39 -23.52 -11.88
C LYS A 16 -21.53 -22.67 -12.46
N ASN A 17 -22.15 -21.85 -11.62
CA ASN A 17 -23.24 -20.93 -11.98
C ASN A 17 -22.95 -19.55 -11.37
N PRO A 18 -22.26 -18.67 -12.07
CA PRO A 18 -21.97 -17.32 -11.56
C PRO A 18 -23.28 -16.52 -11.45
N ARG A 19 -23.44 -15.76 -10.35
CA ARG A 19 -24.57 -14.84 -10.21
C ARG A 19 -24.44 -13.69 -11.20
N PRO A 20 -25.56 -13.10 -11.69
CA PRO A 20 -25.51 -11.87 -12.46
C PRO A 20 -24.69 -10.79 -11.72
N GLY A 21 -23.76 -10.12 -12.42
CA GLY A 21 -22.86 -9.12 -11.81
C GLY A 21 -21.59 -9.68 -11.19
N THR A 22 -21.36 -11.00 -11.22
CA THR A 22 -20.07 -11.57 -10.77
C THR A 22 -18.95 -11.18 -11.73
N THR A 23 -17.97 -10.43 -11.23
CA THR A 23 -16.83 -9.91 -12.01
C THR A 23 -15.66 -10.90 -12.11
N THR A 24 -15.60 -11.90 -11.22
CA THR A 24 -14.53 -12.89 -11.20
C THR A 24 -15.07 -14.28 -11.54
N PRO A 25 -14.36 -15.06 -12.38
CA PRO A 25 -14.80 -16.41 -12.72
C PRO A 25 -14.58 -17.46 -11.62
N PHE A 26 -13.91 -17.07 -10.52
CA PHE A 26 -13.52 -17.97 -9.44
C PHE A 26 -14.06 -17.52 -8.08
N CYS A 27 -14.35 -18.50 -7.20
CA CYS A 27 -14.70 -18.29 -5.80
C CYS A 27 -13.62 -18.86 -4.88
N PHE A 28 -13.27 -18.08 -3.85
CA PHE A 28 -12.39 -18.57 -2.78
C PHE A 28 -13.06 -19.71 -2.01
N LYS A 29 -12.30 -20.75 -1.72
CA LYS A 29 -12.74 -21.92 -0.94
C LYS A 29 -12.06 -22.01 0.42
N ALA A 30 -10.74 -22.03 0.41
CA ALA A 30 -9.96 -22.23 1.63
C ALA A 30 -8.51 -21.77 1.46
N PHE A 31 -7.82 -21.62 2.58
CA PHE A 31 -6.37 -21.66 2.62
C PHE A 31 -5.93 -23.11 2.85
N LEU A 32 -5.16 -23.66 1.94
CA LEU A 32 -4.67 -25.03 1.97
C LEU A 32 -3.14 -25.03 2.00
N LYS A 33 -2.55 -25.95 2.75
CA LYS A 33 -1.10 -26.15 2.75
C LYS A 33 -0.66 -26.93 1.52
N GLU A 34 0.60 -26.83 1.15
CA GLU A 34 1.16 -27.49 -0.05
C GLU A 34 0.89 -29.01 -0.06
N SER A 35 1.01 -29.67 1.09
CA SER A 35 0.75 -31.10 1.24
C SER A 35 -0.73 -31.51 1.26
N ASP A 36 -1.68 -30.55 1.11
CA ASP A 36 -3.10 -30.89 1.09
C ASP A 36 -3.47 -31.67 -0.17
N ASN A 37 -4.31 -32.71 0.01
CA ASN A 37 -4.73 -33.59 -1.08
C ASN A 37 -5.40 -32.86 -2.25
N ASN A 38 -6.13 -31.76 -1.99
CA ASN A 38 -6.73 -30.96 -3.06
C ASN A 38 -5.67 -30.22 -3.88
N ILE A 39 -4.62 -29.74 -3.22
CA ILE A 39 -3.48 -29.13 -3.90
C ILE A 39 -2.75 -30.17 -4.74
N LEU A 40 -2.36 -31.29 -4.16
CA LEU A 40 -1.60 -32.34 -4.84
C LEU A 40 -2.34 -32.93 -6.05
N ARG A 41 -3.66 -33.18 -5.92
CA ARG A 41 -4.47 -33.78 -7.00
C ARG A 41 -4.76 -32.83 -8.15
N ASN A 42 -4.94 -31.55 -7.88
CA ASN A 42 -5.37 -30.59 -8.92
C ASN A 42 -4.22 -29.92 -9.64
N PHE A 43 -3.04 -29.81 -9.02
CA PHE A 43 -1.94 -29.02 -9.57
C PHE A 43 -0.70 -29.83 -9.97
N ASN A 44 -0.61 -31.14 -9.64
CA ASN A 44 0.47 -32.02 -10.08
C ASN A 44 1.87 -31.38 -9.99
N ASN A 45 2.23 -30.79 -8.86
CA ASN A 45 3.48 -30.03 -8.62
C ASN A 45 3.68 -28.81 -9.54
N ARG A 46 2.62 -28.28 -10.18
CA ARG A 46 2.65 -27.02 -10.94
C ARG A 46 2.05 -25.88 -10.12
N LEU A 47 2.50 -25.73 -8.90
CA LEU A 47 2.10 -24.63 -8.03
C LEU A 47 2.71 -23.32 -8.52
N PRO A 48 2.02 -22.18 -8.34
CA PRO A 48 2.60 -20.88 -8.64
C PRO A 48 3.75 -20.60 -7.66
N ASP A 49 4.76 -19.92 -8.15
CA ASP A 49 5.84 -19.42 -7.29
C ASP A 49 5.29 -18.47 -6.23
N ILE A 50 5.94 -18.45 -5.08
CA ILE A 50 5.61 -17.50 -4.01
C ILE A 50 5.94 -16.09 -4.52
N ALA A 51 5.03 -15.14 -4.26
CA ALA A 51 5.26 -13.75 -4.62
C ALA A 51 6.55 -13.23 -3.97
N ASN A 52 7.52 -12.86 -4.80
CA ASN A 52 8.77 -12.28 -4.37
C ASN A 52 8.75 -10.77 -4.59
N TYR A 53 8.62 -10.02 -3.51
CA TYR A 53 8.66 -8.55 -3.52
C TYR A 53 10.08 -7.98 -3.33
N PHE A 54 11.09 -8.85 -3.22
CA PHE A 54 12.46 -8.49 -2.85
C PHE A 54 13.44 -8.54 -4.01
N GLU A 55 12.97 -8.80 -5.23
CA GLU A 55 13.81 -8.83 -6.46
C GLU A 55 14.52 -7.49 -6.71
N LYS A 56 13.87 -6.38 -6.32
CA LYS A 56 14.38 -5.02 -6.44
C LYS A 56 14.33 -4.31 -5.09
N PRO A 57 15.25 -4.63 -4.16
CA PRO A 57 15.22 -4.11 -2.80
C PRO A 57 15.31 -2.57 -2.74
N GLU A 58 15.86 -1.92 -3.75
CA GLU A 58 15.91 -0.47 -3.88
C GLU A 58 14.52 0.19 -4.00
N LEU A 59 13.48 -0.58 -4.38
CA LEU A 59 12.10 -0.10 -4.43
C LEU A 59 11.43 -0.12 -3.05
N LEU A 60 11.96 -0.87 -2.10
CA LEU A 60 11.42 -0.99 -0.74
C LEU A 60 11.86 0.13 0.19
N ILE A 61 12.84 0.94 -0.22
CA ILE A 61 13.43 2.00 0.60
C ILE A 61 13.33 3.34 -0.15
N PHE A 62 12.89 4.37 0.54
CA PHE A 62 12.84 5.72 -0.03
C PHE A 62 14.25 6.29 -0.20
N ASN A 63 14.59 6.68 -1.43
CA ASN A 63 15.85 7.36 -1.71
C ASN A 63 15.70 8.88 -1.51
N PRO A 64 16.26 9.47 -0.45
CA PRO A 64 16.12 10.90 -0.15
C PRO A 64 16.84 11.83 -1.14
N LYS A 65 17.69 11.28 -2.01
CA LYS A 65 18.37 12.05 -3.08
C LYS A 65 17.43 12.30 -4.26
N CYS A 66 16.43 11.48 -4.44
CA CYS A 66 15.45 11.65 -5.51
C CYS A 66 14.51 12.84 -5.22
N LYS A 67 14.12 13.53 -6.29
CA LYS A 67 13.13 14.61 -6.23
C LYS A 67 11.73 14.01 -6.08
N LEU A 68 10.94 14.50 -5.12
CA LEU A 68 9.52 14.17 -5.01
C LEU A 68 8.68 15.28 -5.61
N ILE A 69 7.90 14.96 -6.64
CA ILE A 69 7.01 15.88 -7.35
C ILE A 69 5.56 15.42 -7.12
N PRO A 70 4.85 16.00 -6.13
CA PRO A 70 3.46 15.67 -5.90
C PRO A 70 2.53 16.45 -6.83
N ASP A 71 1.47 15.80 -7.30
CA ASP A 71 0.34 16.41 -7.97
C ASP A 71 -0.71 16.80 -6.92
N ILE A 72 -0.53 17.99 -6.32
CA ILE A 72 -1.33 18.43 -5.18
C ILE A 72 -2.81 18.59 -5.56
N ASP A 73 -3.09 19.15 -6.75
CA ASP A 73 -4.45 19.43 -7.19
C ASP A 73 -5.22 18.12 -7.40
N HIS A 74 -4.60 17.13 -8.01
CA HIS A 74 -5.17 15.80 -8.16
C HIS A 74 -5.39 15.10 -6.80
N ILE A 75 -4.44 15.24 -5.87
CA ILE A 75 -4.59 14.68 -4.52
C ILE A 75 -5.82 15.28 -3.83
N ILE A 76 -6.04 16.59 -3.91
CA ILE A 76 -7.20 17.25 -3.30
C ILE A 76 -8.49 16.79 -3.97
N GLN A 77 -8.57 16.91 -5.29
CA GLN A 77 -9.80 16.65 -6.05
C GLN A 77 -10.28 15.20 -5.88
N ASP A 78 -9.38 14.23 -6.00
CA ASP A 78 -9.76 12.82 -6.04
C ASP A 78 -9.80 12.16 -4.64
N ASN A 79 -9.23 12.78 -3.62
CA ASN A 79 -9.09 12.14 -2.32
C ASN A 79 -9.70 12.91 -1.15
N ILE A 80 -10.41 14.02 -1.40
CA ILE A 80 -10.99 14.85 -0.33
C ILE A 80 -11.85 14.05 0.66
N SER A 81 -12.57 13.04 0.19
CA SER A 81 -13.39 12.17 1.05
C SER A 81 -12.58 11.32 2.04
N ARG A 82 -11.26 11.20 1.86
CA ARG A 82 -10.33 10.47 2.75
C ARG A 82 -9.71 11.37 3.79
N PHE A 83 -9.79 12.69 3.60
CA PHE A 83 -9.23 13.67 4.53
C PHE A 83 -9.99 13.66 5.86
N PRO A 84 -9.36 14.12 6.96
CA PRO A 84 -10.06 14.34 8.22
C PRO A 84 -11.34 15.16 8.03
N ALA A 85 -12.41 14.80 8.73
CA ALA A 85 -13.72 15.39 8.52
C ALA A 85 -13.72 16.93 8.64
N HIS A 86 -12.91 17.49 9.55
CA HIS A 86 -12.79 18.94 9.72
C HIS A 86 -12.11 19.67 8.56
N LEU A 87 -11.40 18.93 7.66
CA LEU A 87 -10.73 19.48 6.50
C LEU A 87 -11.54 19.30 5.19
N GLN A 88 -12.56 18.43 5.19
CA GLN A 88 -13.33 18.15 3.96
C GLN A 88 -14.12 19.35 3.43
N GLY A 89 -14.41 20.33 4.28
CA GLY A 89 -15.06 21.59 3.90
C GLY A 89 -14.09 22.77 3.73
N ALA A 90 -12.79 22.55 3.87
CA ALA A 90 -11.78 23.60 3.72
C ALA A 90 -11.59 23.97 2.24
N GLY A 91 -11.22 25.23 1.98
CA GLY A 91 -10.94 25.67 0.61
C GLY A 91 -9.66 25.06 0.05
N ASP A 92 -9.61 24.88 -1.28
CA ASP A 92 -8.47 24.26 -1.99
C ASP A 92 -7.13 24.92 -1.66
N GLY A 93 -7.10 26.24 -1.52
CA GLY A 93 -5.90 26.98 -1.17
C GLY A 93 -5.39 26.69 0.24
N GLU A 94 -6.28 26.39 1.18
CA GLU A 94 -5.91 25.95 2.54
C GLU A 94 -5.37 24.53 2.52
N LEU A 95 -6.08 23.60 1.89
CA LEU A 95 -5.68 22.22 1.74
C LEU A 95 -4.33 22.10 1.03
N ARG A 96 -4.11 22.90 0.00
CA ARG A 96 -2.82 22.97 -0.71
C ARG A 96 -1.68 23.37 0.23
N ARG A 97 -1.86 24.42 1.04
CA ARG A 97 -0.83 24.85 2.00
C ARG A 97 -0.53 23.77 3.04
N LEU A 98 -1.55 23.12 3.58
CA LEU A 98 -1.40 22.01 4.53
C LEU A 98 -0.65 20.84 3.91
N LEU A 99 -1.03 20.40 2.72
CA LEU A 99 -0.38 19.29 2.02
C LEU A 99 1.08 19.60 1.69
N VAL A 100 1.37 20.78 1.16
CA VAL A 100 2.76 21.19 0.85
C VAL A 100 3.62 21.18 2.11
N GLY A 101 3.09 21.72 3.21
CA GLY A 101 3.79 21.72 4.50
C GLY A 101 4.03 20.31 5.04
N ALA A 102 3.01 19.46 5.03
CA ALA A 102 3.12 18.08 5.51
C ALA A 102 4.08 17.23 4.64
N ILE A 103 4.09 17.45 3.33
CA ILE A 103 5.02 16.77 2.41
C ILE A 103 6.46 17.24 2.64
N ASP A 104 6.70 18.52 2.86
CA ASP A 104 8.04 19.02 3.19
C ASP A 104 8.53 18.46 4.54
N GLU A 105 7.66 18.40 5.53
CA GLU A 105 7.98 17.81 6.83
C GLU A 105 8.33 16.32 6.72
N VAL A 106 7.52 15.51 6.04
CA VAL A 106 7.81 14.08 5.90
C VAL A 106 9.07 13.82 5.09
N ARG A 107 9.37 14.64 4.08
CA ARG A 107 10.65 14.57 3.34
C ARG A 107 11.87 14.78 4.25
N LYS A 108 11.77 15.67 5.22
CA LYS A 108 12.82 15.87 6.23
C LYS A 108 12.94 14.66 7.16
N LYS A 109 11.80 14.12 7.62
CA LYS A 109 11.76 12.96 8.51
C LYS A 109 12.36 11.70 7.87
N VAL A 110 12.04 11.39 6.61
CA VAL A 110 12.57 10.18 5.94
C VAL A 110 14.08 10.24 5.67
N ARG A 111 14.69 11.43 5.65
CA ARG A 111 16.15 11.58 5.54
C ARG A 111 16.88 11.10 6.79
N THR A 112 16.23 11.19 7.95
CA THR A 112 16.82 10.81 9.24
C THR A 112 16.43 9.40 9.67
N ASN A 113 15.35 8.86 9.11
CA ASN A 113 14.85 7.54 9.47
C ASN A 113 14.17 6.86 8.27
N TYR A 114 14.89 5.93 7.63
CA TYR A 114 14.40 5.18 6.46
C TYR A 114 13.15 4.33 6.74
N LYS A 115 12.90 3.95 8.02
CA LYS A 115 11.73 3.15 8.44
C LYS A 115 10.41 3.92 8.40
N ILE A 116 10.45 5.23 8.16
CA ILE A 116 9.24 6.05 8.01
C ILE A 116 8.53 5.70 6.71
N ALA A 117 9.27 5.50 5.62
CA ALA A 117 8.69 5.02 4.37
C ALA A 117 8.33 3.54 4.49
N VAL A 118 7.06 3.20 4.24
CA VAL A 118 6.57 1.83 4.32
C VAL A 118 6.23 1.34 2.91
N PRO A 119 6.82 0.24 2.44
CA PRO A 119 6.47 -0.31 1.14
C PRO A 119 5.06 -0.90 1.13
N GLN A 120 4.35 -0.69 0.02
CA GLN A 120 3.08 -1.34 -0.29
C GLN A 120 3.12 -1.97 -1.68
N TYR A 121 2.27 -2.97 -1.90
CA TYR A 121 2.03 -3.55 -3.21
C TYR A 121 0.63 -3.18 -3.68
N TYR A 122 0.53 -2.58 -4.86
CA TYR A 122 -0.74 -2.20 -5.45
C TYR A 122 -0.63 -2.22 -6.97
N ASP A 123 -1.60 -2.82 -7.65
CA ASP A 123 -1.70 -2.90 -9.11
C ASP A 123 -0.40 -3.35 -9.79
N GLY A 124 0.17 -4.47 -9.32
CA GLY A 124 1.38 -5.04 -9.89
C GLY A 124 2.68 -4.28 -9.58
N LYS A 125 2.65 -3.25 -8.73
CA LYS A 125 3.79 -2.37 -8.48
C LYS A 125 4.08 -2.20 -6.99
N ILE A 126 5.38 -2.08 -6.67
CA ILE A 126 5.82 -1.62 -5.36
C ILE A 126 5.81 -0.09 -5.35
N GLN A 127 5.19 0.46 -4.33
CA GLN A 127 5.11 1.89 -4.04
C GLN A 127 5.49 2.12 -2.58
N LEU A 128 5.76 3.35 -2.20
CA LEU A 128 6.09 3.71 -0.83
C LEU A 128 4.97 4.57 -0.22
N LEU A 129 4.70 4.34 1.05
CA LEU A 129 3.77 5.12 1.85
C LEU A 129 4.53 6.06 2.76
N LEU A 130 4.20 7.34 2.72
CA LEU A 130 4.74 8.35 3.62
C LEU A 130 3.62 8.92 4.51
N PRO A 131 3.84 9.06 5.83
CA PRO A 131 2.83 9.61 6.73
C PRO A 131 2.62 11.11 6.51
N LEU A 132 1.38 11.55 6.37
CA LEU A 132 1.00 12.96 6.32
C LEU A 132 0.25 13.34 7.59
N CYS A 133 0.79 14.30 8.33
CA CYS A 133 0.16 14.93 9.49
C CYS A 133 -0.44 16.27 9.04
N LEU A 134 -1.76 16.31 8.89
CA LEU A 134 -2.50 17.50 8.46
C LEU A 134 -3.14 18.23 9.63
N THR A 135 -3.42 17.51 10.71
CA THR A 135 -4.01 18.06 11.93
C THR A 135 -2.93 18.57 12.88
N ALA A 136 -2.94 19.88 13.14
CA ALA A 136 -1.97 20.50 14.02
C ALA A 136 -2.01 19.88 15.44
N GLY A 137 -0.81 19.59 15.99
CA GLY A 137 -0.68 19.02 17.33
C GLY A 137 -0.99 17.52 17.45
N SER A 138 -1.44 16.86 16.39
CA SER A 138 -1.62 15.41 16.40
C SER A 138 -0.26 14.71 16.25
N PRO A 139 0.07 13.75 17.14
CA PRO A 139 1.29 12.93 16.97
C PRO A 139 1.12 11.84 15.92
N ASN A 140 -0.13 11.53 15.53
CA ASN A 140 -0.46 10.50 14.57
C ASN A 140 -0.71 11.10 13.20
N PRO A 141 -0.29 10.45 12.12
CA PRO A 141 -0.63 10.89 10.78
C PRO A 141 -2.13 10.70 10.50
N ASP A 142 -2.65 11.57 9.64
CA ASP A 142 -4.04 11.53 9.19
C ASP A 142 -4.21 10.66 7.95
N LEU A 143 -3.22 10.71 7.05
CA LEU A 143 -3.21 10.03 5.76
C LEU A 143 -1.85 9.41 5.46
N ALA A 144 -1.83 8.51 4.50
CA ALA A 144 -0.62 7.98 3.88
C ALA A 144 -0.50 8.48 2.44
N LEU A 145 0.54 9.25 2.12
CA LEU A 145 0.87 9.65 0.75
C LEU A 145 1.45 8.46 -0.01
N VAL A 146 0.89 8.14 -1.15
CA VAL A 146 1.43 7.11 -2.04
C VAL A 146 2.49 7.72 -2.94
N VAL A 147 3.71 7.21 -2.84
CA VAL A 147 4.86 7.67 -3.62
C VAL A 147 5.29 6.57 -4.59
N HIS A 148 5.35 6.92 -5.85
CA HIS A 148 5.76 6.02 -6.93
C HIS A 148 7.08 6.49 -7.55
N LYS A 149 8.04 5.58 -7.73
CA LYS A 149 9.30 5.86 -8.42
C LYS A 149 9.03 5.95 -9.93
N LEU A 150 9.16 7.15 -10.48
CA LEU A 150 8.91 7.41 -11.90
C LEU A 150 10.12 7.04 -12.76
N ASN A 151 11.32 7.43 -12.29
CA ASN A 151 12.62 7.15 -12.90
C ASN A 151 13.70 7.11 -11.83
N GLU A 152 14.99 7.06 -12.23
CA GLU A 152 16.10 6.92 -11.29
C GLU A 152 16.17 8.05 -10.26
N ASP A 153 15.83 9.28 -10.65
CA ASP A 153 16.01 10.49 -9.85
C ASP A 153 14.70 11.11 -9.32
N THR A 154 13.54 10.53 -9.67
CA THR A 154 12.26 11.20 -9.41
C THR A 154 11.20 10.24 -8.88
N TYR A 155 10.55 10.70 -7.81
CA TYR A 155 9.28 10.18 -7.31
C TYR A 155 8.13 11.10 -7.71
N THR A 156 6.96 10.52 -7.96
CA THR A 156 5.70 11.23 -8.06
C THR A 156 4.72 10.76 -7.00
N ALA A 157 3.75 11.60 -6.63
CA ALA A 157 2.67 11.26 -5.73
C ALA A 157 1.38 11.90 -6.24
N ARG A 158 0.35 11.08 -6.45
CA ARG A 158 -0.94 11.52 -7.02
C ARG A 158 -2.13 11.13 -6.15
N THR A 159 -1.91 10.37 -5.08
CA THR A 159 -2.99 9.88 -4.22
C THR A 159 -2.57 9.76 -2.78
N CYS A 160 -3.56 9.89 -1.89
CA CYS A 160 -3.45 9.60 -0.48
C CYS A 160 -4.42 8.48 -0.10
N LEU A 161 -4.03 7.67 0.86
CA LEU A 161 -4.84 6.59 1.43
C LEU A 161 -5.18 6.90 2.88
N THR A 162 -6.34 6.43 3.34
CA THR A 162 -6.57 6.32 4.78
C THR A 162 -5.57 5.34 5.38
N LEU A 163 -5.25 5.46 6.66
CA LEU A 163 -4.30 4.55 7.33
C LEU A 163 -4.74 3.09 7.23
N LYS A 164 -6.04 2.82 7.30
CA LYS A 164 -6.60 1.46 7.13
C LYS A 164 -6.33 0.88 5.73
N MET A 165 -6.54 1.68 4.68
CA MET A 165 -6.22 1.25 3.30
C MET A 165 -4.73 1.02 3.12
N ALA A 166 -3.91 1.95 3.62
CA ALA A 166 -2.46 1.87 3.58
C ALA A 166 -1.93 0.62 4.29
N TYR A 167 -2.44 0.32 5.48
CA TYR A 167 -2.09 -0.88 6.22
C TYR A 167 -2.45 -2.15 5.45
N ASN A 168 -3.66 -2.23 4.87
CA ASN A 168 -4.09 -3.40 4.10
C ASN A 168 -3.20 -3.67 2.89
N ASN A 169 -2.76 -2.63 2.18
CA ASN A 169 -1.85 -2.77 1.04
C ASN A 169 -0.43 -3.14 1.46
N ALA A 170 0.09 -2.50 2.52
CA ALA A 170 1.44 -2.76 3.02
C ALA A 170 1.60 -4.19 3.55
N ARG A 171 0.60 -4.73 4.24
CA ARG A 171 0.63 -6.10 4.78
C ARG A 171 0.69 -7.19 3.72
N LEU A 172 0.46 -6.89 2.45
CA LEU A 172 0.65 -7.84 1.35
C LEU A 172 2.13 -8.21 1.17
N ILE A 173 3.04 -7.27 1.44
CA ILE A 173 4.49 -7.52 1.39
C ILE A 173 4.95 -8.15 2.70
N VAL A 174 4.70 -7.44 3.82
CA VAL A 174 5.04 -7.87 5.17
C VAL A 174 4.21 -7.09 6.18
N LYS A 175 3.96 -7.66 7.36
CA LYS A 175 3.31 -6.92 8.46
C LYS A 175 4.13 -5.65 8.76
N PRO A 176 3.55 -4.45 8.57
CA PRO A 176 4.27 -3.20 8.85
C PRO A 176 4.76 -3.14 10.29
N GLN A 177 6.03 -2.79 10.46
CA GLN A 177 6.66 -2.60 11.78
C GLN A 177 6.81 -1.11 12.13
N SER A 178 6.36 -0.23 11.26
CA SER A 178 6.43 1.21 11.49
C SER A 178 5.45 1.63 12.57
N ASN A 179 5.89 2.51 13.47
CA ASN A 179 5.06 2.96 14.60
C ASN A 179 3.81 3.75 14.18
N TRP A 180 3.83 4.36 13.00
CA TRP A 180 2.75 5.20 12.50
C TRP A 180 1.70 4.42 11.69
N LEU A 181 2.03 3.24 11.16
CA LEU A 181 1.13 2.42 10.35
C LEU A 181 0.76 1.15 11.09
N LYS A 182 -0.30 1.22 11.85
CA LYS A 182 -0.86 0.13 12.66
C LYS A 182 -2.29 -0.17 12.23
N PRO A 183 -2.82 -1.39 12.53
CA PRO A 183 -4.20 -1.75 12.23
C PRO A 183 -5.19 -0.89 12.99
#